data_12c75fabac73f968ed1b6935a1c4cce1
#
_entry.id   12c75fabac73f968ed1b6935a1c4cce1
#
_cell.length_a   1.000
_cell.length_b   1.000
_cell.length_c   1.000
_cell.angle_alpha   90.00
_cell.angle_beta   90.00
_cell.angle_gamma   90.00
#
_symmetry.space_group_name_H-M   'P 1'
#
loop_
_entity.id
_entity.type
_entity.pdbx_description
1 polymer ?
#
loop_
_entity_poly.entity_id
_entity_poly.type
_entity_poly.pdbx_seq_one_letter_code
_entity_poly.pdbx_strand_id
1 'polypeptide(L)'
;MEGVKLRVRTQIINVFRSLLKFRTAEHFLASLTQGKSRGSLAWKFVPPEYLYRKSRNYRVTRDKILFDLDLSNYNEFCLFYGLPEPSLQYLFSLIRADFTIVDIGANIGFTTLNFATRCRQGCVYAYEPDALNFSKLERNVSLNHFHNIFVSRKGMGDFATNVQLMRMNKHHSGMNRVSGTAREDLVSEKIEIVRLDDEVSLLNPVRIDLIKIDVEGYELKVVRGAMETIRKFKPILFIELIEGNLRRYGDSSETLVKLVRELGYRAFDARSHQIMEDETWDNMETDILCLPA
;
A
#
# COMPACT_ATOMS: atom_id res chain seq x y z
N MET A 1 -20.88 9.13 -3.34
CA MET A 1 -21.01 9.97 -2.11
C MET A 1 -22.03 11.06 -2.39
N GLU A 2 -23.27 10.80 -2.06
CA GLU A 2 -24.34 11.80 -2.02
C GLU A 2 -23.97 12.85 -0.97
N GLY A 3 -24.20 14.11 -1.33
CA GLY A 3 -23.69 15.30 -0.71
C GLY A 3 -23.88 15.41 0.80
N VAL A 4 -22.83 15.13 1.54
CA VAL A 4 -22.69 15.66 2.90
C VAL A 4 -22.73 17.18 2.77
N LYS A 5 -23.84 17.82 3.15
CA LYS A 5 -23.94 19.29 3.21
C LYS A 5 -22.89 19.81 4.20
N LEU A 6 -21.77 20.27 3.68
CA LEU A 6 -20.73 20.91 4.50
C LEU A 6 -21.33 22.08 5.29
N ARG A 7 -20.97 22.20 6.57
CA ARG A 7 -21.35 23.36 7.39
C ARG A 7 -20.86 24.64 6.73
N VAL A 8 -21.64 25.73 6.78
CA VAL A 8 -21.31 27.04 6.16
C VAL A 8 -19.89 27.50 6.52
N ARG A 9 -19.47 27.33 7.78
CA ARG A 9 -18.11 27.64 8.24
C ARG A 9 -17.05 26.86 7.45
N THR A 10 -17.27 25.58 7.17
CA THR A 10 -16.34 24.75 6.39
C THR A 10 -16.27 25.21 4.94
N GLN A 11 -17.40 25.64 4.37
CA GLN A 11 -17.43 26.17 2.99
C GLN A 11 -16.59 27.43 2.89
N ILE A 12 -16.74 28.38 3.82
CA ILE A 12 -15.95 29.63 3.86
C ILE A 12 -14.45 29.31 3.98
N ILE A 13 -14.06 28.45 4.92
CA ILE A 13 -12.66 28.02 5.09
C ILE A 13 -12.12 27.41 3.79
N ASN A 14 -12.91 26.61 3.09
CA ASN A 14 -12.49 25.97 1.84
C ASN A 14 -12.32 26.97 0.68
N VAL A 15 -13.06 28.07 0.66
CA VAL A 15 -12.80 29.16 -0.28
C VAL A 15 -11.38 29.70 -0.08
N PHE A 16 -10.99 30.03 1.16
CA PHE A 16 -9.62 30.48 1.46
C PHE A 16 -8.57 29.43 1.13
N ARG A 17 -8.81 28.16 1.49
CA ARG A 17 -7.89 27.07 1.14
C ARG A 17 -7.75 26.87 -0.37
N SER A 18 -8.82 27.11 -1.13
CA SER A 18 -8.78 27.03 -2.59
C SER A 18 -7.84 28.06 -3.22
N LEU A 19 -7.64 29.21 -2.57
CA LEU A 19 -6.68 30.22 -3.00
C LEU A 19 -5.22 29.73 -2.86
N LEU A 20 -4.97 28.74 -2.03
CA LEU A 20 -3.65 28.13 -1.83
C LEU A 20 -3.34 26.98 -2.83
N LYS A 21 -4.25 26.70 -3.78
CA LYS A 21 -4.10 25.64 -4.79
C LYS A 21 -3.24 26.08 -5.98
N PHE A 22 -2.01 26.55 -5.71
CA PHE A 22 -1.01 26.83 -6.73
C PHE A 22 0.36 26.25 -6.30
N ARG A 23 1.17 25.88 -7.28
CA ARG A 23 2.36 25.03 -7.07
C ARG A 23 3.26 25.45 -5.94
N THR A 24 3.60 26.73 -5.85
CA THR A 24 4.52 27.22 -4.80
C THR A 24 3.91 27.13 -3.40
N ALA A 25 2.62 27.49 -3.24
CA ALA A 25 1.95 27.38 -1.93
C ALA A 25 1.77 25.89 -1.54
N GLU A 26 1.43 25.03 -2.47
CA GLU A 26 1.27 23.57 -2.20
C GLU A 26 2.61 22.96 -1.77
N HIS A 27 3.72 23.25 -2.44
CA HIS A 27 5.05 22.80 -2.02
C HIS A 27 5.47 23.37 -0.66
N PHE A 28 5.18 24.64 -0.40
CA PHE A 28 5.45 25.26 0.89
C PHE A 28 4.63 24.60 2.01
N LEU A 29 3.33 24.37 1.79
CA LEU A 29 2.47 23.65 2.73
C LEU A 29 2.97 22.22 2.95
N ALA A 30 3.38 21.53 1.89
CA ALA A 30 3.93 20.18 1.97
C ALA A 30 5.21 20.13 2.81
N SER A 31 6.07 21.16 2.77
CA SER A 31 7.25 21.24 3.64
C SER A 31 6.86 21.48 5.11
N LEU A 32 5.80 22.24 5.36
CA LEU A 32 5.32 22.53 6.73
C LEU A 32 4.58 21.35 7.37
N THR A 33 3.96 20.48 6.56
CA THR A 33 3.13 19.36 7.05
C THR A 33 3.90 18.05 7.18
N GLN A 34 5.07 17.94 6.58
CA GLN A 34 5.86 16.72 6.59
C GLN A 34 6.07 16.15 8.00
N GLY A 35 5.66 14.89 8.21
CA GLY A 35 5.76 14.21 9.50
C GLY A 35 4.78 14.69 10.57
N LYS A 36 3.84 15.59 10.24
CA LYS A 36 2.86 16.11 11.19
C LYS A 36 1.49 15.47 10.98
N SER A 37 0.79 15.18 12.09
CA SER A 37 -0.59 14.69 12.05
C SER A 37 -1.56 15.71 11.45
N ARG A 38 -2.69 15.25 10.92
CA ARG A 38 -3.76 16.09 10.36
C ARG A 38 -4.34 17.12 11.36
N GLY A 39 -4.19 16.87 12.66
CA GLY A 39 -4.62 17.81 13.71
C GLY A 39 -3.72 19.02 13.88
N SER A 40 -2.51 19.04 13.31
CA SER A 40 -1.57 20.14 13.46
C SER A 40 -2.05 21.43 12.77
N LEU A 41 -1.50 22.57 13.23
CA LEU A 41 -1.86 23.88 12.68
C LEU A 41 -1.58 23.98 11.17
N ALA A 42 -0.46 23.42 10.70
CA ALA A 42 -0.09 23.43 9.28
C ALA A 42 -1.16 22.75 8.39
N TRP A 43 -1.70 21.61 8.84
CA TRP A 43 -2.73 20.89 8.12
C TRP A 43 -4.05 21.65 7.99
N LYS A 44 -4.32 22.62 8.87
CA LYS A 44 -5.52 23.48 8.77
C LYS A 44 -5.52 24.34 7.51
N PHE A 45 -4.36 24.61 6.93
CA PHE A 45 -4.23 25.41 5.70
C PHE A 45 -4.20 24.54 4.43
N VAL A 46 -3.99 23.25 4.55
CA VAL A 46 -3.98 22.33 3.39
C VAL A 46 -5.38 22.29 2.76
N PRO A 47 -5.50 22.54 1.44
CA PRO A 47 -6.75 22.32 0.74
C PRO A 47 -7.12 20.83 0.83
N PRO A 48 -8.35 20.48 1.25
CA PRO A 48 -8.74 19.09 1.35
C PRO A 48 -8.75 18.39 -0.01
N GLU A 49 -8.51 17.07 -0.02
CA GLU A 49 -8.36 16.25 -1.21
C GLU A 49 -9.54 16.36 -2.20
N TYR A 50 -10.77 16.46 -1.72
CA TYR A 50 -11.97 16.58 -2.57
C TYR A 50 -12.03 17.89 -3.38
N LEU A 51 -11.16 18.86 -3.13
CA LEU A 51 -11.01 20.06 -3.95
C LEU A 51 -10.12 19.83 -5.18
N TYR A 52 -9.37 18.71 -5.25
CA TYR A 52 -8.52 18.33 -6.39
C TYR A 52 -9.31 17.42 -7.35
N ARG A 53 -10.29 18.00 -8.05
CA ARG A 53 -11.20 17.25 -8.95
C ARG A 53 -10.58 16.83 -10.28
N LYS A 54 -9.46 17.41 -10.68
CA LYS A 54 -8.73 17.12 -11.92
C LYS A 54 -7.34 16.63 -11.57
N SER A 55 -6.83 15.69 -12.35
CA SER A 55 -5.45 15.21 -12.24
C SER A 55 -4.49 16.40 -12.21
N ARG A 56 -3.56 16.36 -11.27
CA ARG A 56 -2.60 17.43 -11.03
C ARG A 56 -1.30 16.84 -10.52
N ASN A 57 -0.38 16.61 -11.45
CA ASN A 57 0.86 15.91 -11.20
C ASN A 57 1.94 16.83 -10.64
N TYR A 58 2.61 16.36 -9.60
CA TYR A 58 3.71 17.02 -8.91
C TYR A 58 4.89 16.07 -8.72
N ARG A 59 6.08 16.57 -9.01
CA ARG A 59 7.31 15.93 -8.54
C ARG A 59 7.66 16.44 -7.17
N VAL A 60 7.89 15.52 -6.24
CA VAL A 60 8.27 15.81 -4.86
C VAL A 60 9.34 14.83 -4.39
N THR A 61 10.30 15.32 -3.64
CA THR A 61 11.28 14.46 -2.97
C THR A 61 10.81 14.18 -1.55
N ARG A 62 10.76 12.90 -1.17
CA ARG A 62 10.48 12.42 0.19
C ARG A 62 11.57 11.42 0.56
N ASP A 63 12.24 11.63 1.69
CA ASP A 63 13.33 10.77 2.17
C ASP A 63 14.39 10.44 1.10
N LYS A 64 14.76 11.45 0.30
CA LYS A 64 15.68 11.36 -0.85
C LYS A 64 15.14 10.57 -2.04
N ILE A 65 13.87 10.20 -2.07
CA ILE A 65 13.19 9.52 -3.16
C ILE A 65 12.35 10.53 -3.93
N LEU A 66 12.47 10.55 -5.24
CA LEU A 66 11.68 11.40 -6.13
C LEU A 66 10.41 10.67 -6.56
N PHE A 67 9.26 11.28 -6.32
CA PHE A 67 7.95 10.77 -6.73
C PHE A 67 7.27 11.71 -7.71
N ASP A 68 6.53 11.14 -8.66
CA ASP A 68 5.56 11.84 -9.50
C ASP A 68 4.15 11.48 -8.99
N LEU A 69 3.46 12.45 -8.39
CA LEU A 69 2.23 12.26 -7.63
C LEU A 69 1.07 13.05 -8.24
N ASP A 70 -0.12 12.46 -8.28
CA ASP A 70 -1.37 13.10 -8.65
C ASP A 70 -2.18 13.46 -7.40
N LEU A 71 -2.31 14.74 -7.08
CA LEU A 71 -3.04 15.20 -5.90
C LEU A 71 -4.56 14.94 -5.96
N SER A 72 -5.10 14.51 -7.08
CA SER A 72 -6.49 14.05 -7.16
C SER A 72 -6.67 12.64 -6.60
N ASN A 73 -5.58 11.89 -6.35
CA ASN A 73 -5.58 10.60 -5.69
C ASN A 73 -5.27 10.78 -4.20
N TYR A 74 -6.09 10.15 -3.34
CA TYR A 74 -6.00 10.31 -1.89
C TYR A 74 -4.65 9.87 -1.29
N ASN A 75 -4.15 8.69 -1.69
CA ASN A 75 -2.90 8.15 -1.16
C ASN A 75 -1.70 9.01 -1.61
N GLU A 76 -1.70 9.42 -2.86
CA GLU A 76 -0.68 10.31 -3.42
C GLU A 76 -0.74 11.72 -2.79
N PHE A 77 -1.94 12.22 -2.49
CA PHE A 77 -2.15 13.44 -1.73
C PHE A 77 -1.56 13.35 -0.31
N CYS A 78 -1.82 12.24 0.40
CA CYS A 78 -1.26 11.99 1.72
C CYS A 78 0.28 11.96 1.68
N LEU A 79 0.85 11.26 0.69
CA LEU A 79 2.29 11.22 0.48
C LEU A 79 2.87 12.59 0.13
N PHE A 80 2.20 13.36 -0.73
CA PHE A 80 2.64 14.72 -1.10
C PHE A 80 2.72 15.64 0.12
N TYR A 81 1.74 15.61 1.00
CA TYR A 81 1.72 16.43 2.22
C TYR A 81 2.46 15.79 3.40
N GLY A 82 3.05 14.60 3.22
CA GLY A 82 3.91 13.94 4.19
C GLY A 82 3.17 13.48 5.45
N LEU A 83 1.95 12.92 5.29
CA LEU A 83 1.22 12.32 6.40
C LEU A 83 2.04 11.12 6.93
N PRO A 84 2.32 11.07 8.24
CA PRO A 84 3.11 9.98 8.81
C PRO A 84 2.31 8.67 8.84
N GLU A 85 3.01 7.60 8.52
CA GLU A 85 2.53 6.22 8.59
C GLU A 85 3.40 5.43 9.59
N PRO A 86 3.05 5.42 10.89
CA PRO A 86 3.91 4.84 11.93
C PRO A 86 4.23 3.37 11.75
N SER A 87 3.27 2.55 11.28
CA SER A 87 3.48 1.12 11.01
C SER A 87 4.54 0.89 9.94
N LEU A 88 4.51 1.67 8.85
CA LEU A 88 5.53 1.60 7.80
C LEU A 88 6.89 2.13 8.27
N GLN A 89 6.93 3.17 9.11
CA GLN A 89 8.20 3.66 9.68
C GLN A 89 8.88 2.57 10.51
N TYR A 90 8.10 1.83 11.31
CA TYR A 90 8.63 0.70 12.07
C TYR A 90 9.12 -0.41 11.14
N LEU A 91 8.33 -0.80 10.14
CA LEU A 91 8.73 -1.77 9.12
C LEU A 91 10.07 -1.37 8.46
N PHE A 92 10.19 -0.12 8.04
CA PHE A 92 11.41 0.38 7.40
C PHE A 92 12.64 0.32 8.31
N SER A 93 12.47 0.43 9.64
CA SER A 93 13.58 0.33 10.61
C SER A 93 14.15 -1.09 10.75
N LEU A 94 13.37 -2.10 10.37
CA LEU A 94 13.79 -3.52 10.43
C LEU A 94 14.63 -3.95 9.23
N ILE A 95 14.66 -3.15 8.16
CA ILE A 95 15.29 -3.53 6.90
C ILE A 95 16.82 -3.41 6.99
N ARG A 96 17.49 -4.50 6.61
CA ARG A 96 18.96 -4.55 6.50
C ARG A 96 19.39 -4.38 5.04
N ALA A 97 20.64 -3.97 4.87
CA ALA A 97 21.20 -3.68 3.54
C ALA A 97 21.20 -4.89 2.59
N ASP A 98 21.25 -6.10 3.11
CA ASP A 98 21.37 -7.37 2.38
C ASP A 98 20.01 -8.07 2.16
N PHE A 99 18.87 -7.46 2.57
CA PHE A 99 17.55 -8.07 2.47
C PHE A 99 17.10 -8.26 1.03
N THR A 100 16.48 -9.41 0.77
CA THR A 100 15.62 -9.65 -0.39
C THR A 100 14.17 -9.51 0.05
N ILE A 101 13.46 -8.59 -0.58
CA ILE A 101 12.11 -8.17 -0.18
C ILE A 101 11.12 -8.45 -1.30
N VAL A 102 9.94 -8.95 -0.93
CA VAL A 102 8.79 -9.07 -1.84
C VAL A 102 7.72 -8.07 -1.40
N ASP A 103 7.36 -7.16 -2.31
CA ASP A 103 6.32 -6.13 -2.10
C ASP A 103 5.10 -6.46 -2.94
N ILE A 104 4.05 -7.01 -2.31
CA ILE A 104 2.81 -7.44 -2.96
C ILE A 104 1.75 -6.37 -2.74
N GLY A 105 1.20 -5.84 -3.84
CA GLY A 105 0.38 -4.63 -3.84
C GLY A 105 1.24 -3.37 -3.76
N ALA A 106 2.22 -3.28 -4.67
CA ALA A 106 3.21 -2.20 -4.67
C ALA A 106 2.61 -0.82 -5.00
N ASN A 107 1.41 -0.77 -5.57
CA ASN A 107 0.69 0.44 -5.95
C ASN A 107 1.60 1.35 -6.80
N ILE A 108 1.79 2.61 -6.43
CA ILE A 108 2.67 3.58 -7.12
C ILE A 108 4.15 3.47 -6.73
N GLY A 109 4.52 2.51 -5.86
CA GLY A 109 5.89 2.21 -5.46
C GLY A 109 6.38 2.93 -4.20
N PHE A 110 5.51 3.42 -3.34
CA PHE A 110 5.95 4.09 -2.10
C PHE A 110 6.79 3.15 -1.22
N THR A 111 6.27 1.97 -0.89
CA THR A 111 6.98 0.95 -0.12
C THR A 111 8.17 0.40 -0.88
N THR A 112 8.00 0.03 -2.14
CA THR A 112 9.05 -0.49 -3.03
C THR A 112 10.32 0.38 -3.04
N LEU A 113 10.15 1.69 -3.27
CA LEU A 113 11.28 2.62 -3.34
C LEU A 113 11.93 2.84 -1.98
N ASN A 114 11.13 2.86 -0.91
CA ASN A 114 11.63 2.93 0.46
C ASN A 114 12.42 1.67 0.85
N PHE A 115 11.98 0.49 0.41
CA PHE A 115 12.72 -0.76 0.58
C PHE A 115 14.05 -0.70 -0.17
N ALA A 116 14.03 -0.33 -1.45
CA ALA A 116 15.23 -0.29 -2.28
C ALA A 116 16.33 0.66 -1.77
N THR A 117 15.95 1.79 -1.16
CA THR A 117 16.93 2.70 -0.53
C THR A 117 17.63 2.07 0.66
N ARG A 118 17.01 1.10 1.31
CA ARG A 118 17.53 0.45 2.54
C ARG A 118 18.24 -0.85 2.24
N CYS A 119 17.71 -1.69 1.35
CA CYS A 119 18.33 -2.96 0.97
C CYS A 119 19.27 -2.83 -0.25
N ARG A 120 20.27 -1.97 -0.16
CA ARG A 120 21.16 -1.61 -1.29
C ARG A 120 22.04 -2.76 -1.80
N GLN A 121 22.27 -3.79 -0.99
CA GLN A 121 23.05 -5.00 -1.32
C GLN A 121 22.15 -6.19 -1.65
N GLY A 122 20.85 -6.04 -1.44
CA GLY A 122 19.81 -7.00 -1.78
C GLY A 122 18.93 -6.50 -2.93
N CYS A 123 17.69 -6.96 -2.97
CA CYS A 123 16.76 -6.58 -4.04
C CYS A 123 15.31 -6.54 -3.56
N VAL A 124 14.45 -5.90 -4.37
CA VAL A 124 13.01 -5.80 -4.17
C VAL A 124 12.29 -6.36 -5.40
N TYR A 125 11.44 -7.35 -5.19
CA TYR A 125 10.48 -7.86 -6.17
C TYR A 125 9.12 -7.25 -5.88
N ALA A 126 8.62 -6.39 -6.77
CA ALA A 126 7.40 -5.64 -6.57
C ALA A 126 6.31 -6.09 -7.55
N TYR A 127 5.12 -6.36 -7.03
CA TYR A 127 3.98 -6.86 -7.80
C TYR A 127 2.79 -5.92 -7.66
N GLU A 128 2.28 -5.45 -8.81
CA GLU A 128 1.11 -4.56 -8.89
C GLU A 128 0.29 -4.92 -10.13
N PRO A 129 -0.94 -5.43 -9.99
CA PRO A 129 -1.74 -5.89 -11.11
C PRO A 129 -2.43 -4.77 -11.91
N ASP A 130 -2.81 -3.64 -11.27
CA ASP A 130 -3.50 -2.55 -11.95
C ASP A 130 -2.58 -1.81 -12.92
N ALA A 131 -2.96 -1.71 -14.20
CA ALA A 131 -2.12 -1.10 -15.23
C ALA A 131 -1.79 0.38 -14.97
N LEU A 132 -2.70 1.15 -14.35
CA LEU A 132 -2.44 2.56 -14.08
C LEU A 132 -1.46 2.73 -12.92
N ASN A 133 -1.65 1.96 -11.84
CA ASN A 133 -0.72 1.95 -10.70
C ASN A 133 0.64 1.41 -11.14
N PHE A 134 0.67 0.32 -11.91
CA PHE A 134 1.90 -0.27 -12.44
C PHE A 134 2.68 0.73 -13.29
N SER A 135 2.02 1.45 -14.20
CA SER A 135 2.67 2.49 -15.01
C SER A 135 3.26 3.62 -14.15
N LYS A 136 2.58 3.99 -13.05
CA LYS A 136 3.12 4.96 -12.07
C LYS A 136 4.29 4.38 -11.28
N LEU A 137 4.22 3.11 -10.88
CA LEU A 137 5.31 2.38 -10.23
C LEU A 137 6.58 2.40 -11.10
N GLU A 138 6.47 1.96 -12.37
CA GLU A 138 7.58 1.98 -13.32
C GLU A 138 8.16 3.39 -13.48
N ARG A 139 7.31 4.40 -13.61
CA ARG A 139 7.73 5.80 -13.71
C ARG A 139 8.47 6.25 -12.45
N ASN A 140 7.94 5.97 -11.26
CA ASN A 140 8.59 6.36 -10.00
C ASN A 140 9.92 5.62 -9.81
N VAL A 141 10.01 4.34 -10.20
CA VAL A 141 11.28 3.59 -10.20
C VAL A 141 12.29 4.25 -11.14
N SER A 142 11.88 4.58 -12.38
CA SER A 142 12.78 5.17 -13.39
C SER A 142 13.31 6.55 -13.00
N LEU A 143 12.57 7.32 -12.21
CA LEU A 143 12.99 8.63 -11.71
C LEU A 143 14.15 8.57 -10.70
N ASN A 144 14.41 7.40 -10.10
CA ASN A 144 15.31 7.26 -8.95
C ASN A 144 16.59 6.45 -9.22
N HIS A 145 16.79 5.95 -10.44
CA HIS A 145 18.01 5.21 -10.86
C HIS A 145 18.32 3.99 -9.97
N PHE A 146 17.31 3.31 -9.43
CA PHE A 146 17.51 2.05 -8.69
C PHE A 146 17.83 0.90 -9.66
N HIS A 147 18.79 0.05 -9.27
CA HIS A 147 19.19 -1.14 -10.02
C HIS A 147 18.79 -2.45 -9.32
N ASN A 148 18.21 -2.34 -8.14
CA ASN A 148 17.83 -3.46 -7.28
C ASN A 148 16.31 -3.63 -7.14
N ILE A 149 15.52 -3.11 -8.10
CA ILE A 149 14.06 -3.26 -8.14
C ILE A 149 13.66 -4.03 -9.39
N PHE A 150 12.84 -5.06 -9.20
CA PHE A 150 12.22 -5.84 -10.25
C PHE A 150 10.71 -5.70 -10.12
N VAL A 151 10.06 -5.13 -11.13
CA VAL A 151 8.61 -4.90 -11.13
C VAL A 151 7.89 -5.91 -12.03
N SER A 152 6.74 -6.39 -11.59
CA SER A 152 5.90 -7.33 -12.35
C SER A 152 4.44 -6.92 -12.29
N ARG A 153 3.76 -6.93 -13.45
CA ARG A 153 2.34 -6.61 -13.54
C ARG A 153 1.47 -7.84 -13.32
N LYS A 154 1.56 -8.43 -12.14
CA LYS A 154 0.81 -9.60 -11.70
C LYS A 154 0.20 -9.35 -10.33
N GLY A 155 -0.98 -9.90 -10.09
CA GLY A 155 -1.53 -10.05 -8.74
C GLY A 155 -1.10 -11.38 -8.12
N MET A 156 -1.23 -11.46 -6.79
CA MET A 156 -0.93 -12.69 -6.05
C MET A 156 -2.19 -13.30 -5.45
N GLY A 157 -2.24 -14.64 -5.39
CA GLY A 157 -3.34 -15.39 -4.81
C GLY A 157 -2.97 -16.85 -4.55
N ASP A 158 -3.98 -17.68 -4.22
CA ASP A 158 -3.80 -19.09 -3.86
C ASP A 158 -3.76 -20.04 -5.06
N PHE A 159 -4.15 -19.58 -6.25
CA PHE A 159 -4.04 -20.32 -7.52
C PHE A 159 -3.86 -19.39 -8.73
N ALA A 160 -3.24 -19.89 -9.78
CA ALA A 160 -3.04 -19.15 -11.02
C ALA A 160 -4.36 -19.02 -11.79
N THR A 161 -4.76 -17.78 -12.09
CA THR A 161 -6.02 -17.48 -12.79
C THR A 161 -6.00 -16.08 -13.40
N ASN A 162 -7.04 -15.79 -14.19
CA ASN A 162 -7.31 -14.43 -14.64
C ASN A 162 -8.60 -13.94 -14.01
N VAL A 163 -8.60 -12.78 -13.42
CA VAL A 163 -9.75 -12.16 -12.77
C VAL A 163 -10.01 -10.76 -13.29
N GLN A 164 -11.20 -10.23 -13.02
CA GLN A 164 -11.53 -8.84 -13.30
C GLN A 164 -11.15 -7.98 -12.08
N LEU A 165 -10.27 -7.02 -12.27
CA LEU A 165 -9.99 -5.97 -11.29
C LEU A 165 -10.95 -4.81 -11.53
N MET A 166 -11.74 -4.46 -10.53
CA MET A 166 -12.68 -3.35 -10.60
C MET A 166 -12.08 -2.09 -9.98
N ARG A 167 -12.01 -1.01 -10.75
CA ARG A 167 -11.59 0.30 -10.25
C ARG A 167 -12.79 1.01 -9.63
N MET A 168 -12.81 1.08 -8.31
CA MET A 168 -13.93 1.66 -7.56
C MET A 168 -14.05 3.19 -7.71
N ASN A 169 -12.96 3.91 -7.93
CA ASN A 169 -12.97 5.36 -8.18
C ASN A 169 -11.61 5.83 -8.69
N LYS A 170 -11.58 6.80 -9.62
CA LYS A 170 -10.35 7.43 -10.10
C LYS A 170 -9.55 8.16 -9.03
N HIS A 171 -10.18 8.52 -7.91
CA HIS A 171 -9.59 9.29 -6.81
C HIS A 171 -9.09 8.43 -5.64
N HIS A 172 -9.28 7.11 -5.69
CA HIS A 172 -8.85 6.17 -4.65
C HIS A 172 -8.28 4.90 -5.31
N SER A 173 -7.10 5.00 -5.90
CA SER A 173 -6.46 3.87 -6.59
C SER A 173 -6.07 2.71 -5.66
N GLY A 174 -5.89 2.99 -4.36
CA GLY A 174 -5.67 1.96 -3.35
C GLY A 174 -6.91 1.11 -3.03
N MET A 175 -8.09 1.44 -3.55
CA MET A 175 -9.33 0.68 -3.30
C MET A 175 -9.76 -0.18 -4.50
N ASN A 176 -8.86 -0.49 -5.43
CA ASN A 176 -9.14 -1.39 -6.55
C ASN A 176 -9.36 -2.82 -6.05
N ARG A 177 -10.36 -3.54 -6.59
CA ARG A 177 -10.81 -4.81 -6.05
C ARG A 177 -10.96 -5.88 -7.11
N VAL A 178 -10.57 -7.08 -6.77
CA VAL A 178 -10.88 -8.29 -7.54
C VAL A 178 -12.39 -8.56 -7.44
N SER A 179 -13.07 -8.80 -8.58
CA SER A 179 -14.48 -9.16 -8.60
C SER A 179 -14.71 -10.37 -9.50
N GLY A 180 -15.58 -11.25 -9.05
CA GLY A 180 -16.05 -12.40 -9.86
C GLY A 180 -17.14 -12.01 -10.89
N THR A 181 -17.74 -10.81 -10.78
CA THR A 181 -18.80 -10.35 -11.68
C THR A 181 -18.52 -8.92 -12.13
N ALA A 182 -18.50 -8.70 -13.44
CA ALA A 182 -18.40 -7.36 -14.02
C ALA A 182 -19.68 -6.56 -13.70
N ARG A 183 -19.52 -5.32 -13.21
CA ARG A 183 -20.59 -4.33 -13.14
C ARG A 183 -20.42 -3.37 -14.31
N GLU A 184 -21.49 -3.11 -15.05
CA GLU A 184 -21.48 -2.29 -16.28
C GLU A 184 -21.08 -0.82 -16.05
N ASP A 185 -21.17 -0.33 -14.80
CA ASP A 185 -20.90 1.05 -14.40
C ASP A 185 -19.45 1.31 -13.94
N LEU A 186 -18.62 0.25 -13.86
CA LEU A 186 -17.24 0.35 -13.37
C LEU A 186 -16.24 -0.06 -14.45
N VAL A 187 -15.12 0.68 -14.52
CA VAL A 187 -14.00 0.30 -15.39
C VAL A 187 -13.36 -0.95 -14.81
N SER A 188 -13.44 -2.06 -15.57
CA SER A 188 -12.78 -3.32 -15.19
C SER A 188 -11.61 -3.61 -16.12
N GLU A 189 -10.61 -4.27 -15.57
CA GLU A 189 -9.42 -4.72 -16.27
C GLU A 189 -9.15 -6.19 -15.95
N LYS A 190 -8.84 -6.98 -16.98
CA LYS A 190 -8.40 -8.37 -16.77
C LYS A 190 -6.97 -8.39 -16.29
N ILE A 191 -6.74 -8.98 -15.13
CA ILE A 191 -5.41 -9.15 -14.52
C ILE A 191 -5.07 -10.62 -14.35
N GLU A 192 -3.79 -10.92 -14.43
CA GLU A 192 -3.22 -12.22 -14.12
C GLU A 192 -2.98 -12.34 -12.61
N ILE A 193 -3.47 -13.41 -11.99
CA ILE A 193 -3.13 -13.82 -10.62
C ILE A 193 -2.22 -15.02 -10.69
N VAL A 194 -1.15 -15.03 -9.90
CA VAL A 194 -0.20 -16.14 -9.77
C VAL A 194 0.02 -16.47 -8.30
N ARG A 195 0.60 -17.64 -8.02
CA ARG A 195 1.06 -17.99 -6.67
C ARG A 195 2.46 -17.44 -6.45
N LEU A 196 2.74 -16.93 -5.25
CA LEU A 196 4.11 -16.51 -4.91
C LEU A 196 5.07 -17.70 -4.93
N ASP A 197 4.63 -18.88 -4.50
CA ASP A 197 5.45 -20.10 -4.53
C ASP A 197 5.93 -20.45 -5.95
N ASP A 198 5.10 -20.24 -6.98
CA ASP A 198 5.46 -20.47 -8.38
C ASP A 198 6.47 -19.41 -8.88
N GLU A 199 6.23 -18.13 -8.59
CA GLU A 199 7.16 -17.05 -8.94
C GLU A 199 8.54 -17.24 -8.28
N VAL A 200 8.56 -17.61 -6.99
CA VAL A 200 9.80 -17.86 -6.24
C VAL A 200 10.53 -19.08 -6.79
N SER A 201 9.82 -20.12 -7.25
CA SER A 201 10.42 -21.27 -7.90
C SER A 201 11.11 -20.91 -9.22
N LEU A 202 10.54 -19.96 -9.98
CA LEU A 202 11.13 -19.47 -11.24
C LEU A 202 12.32 -18.53 -10.98
N LEU A 203 12.21 -17.62 -10.02
CA LEU A 203 13.25 -16.65 -9.67
C LEU A 203 14.43 -17.30 -8.93
N ASN A 204 14.17 -18.40 -8.23
CA ASN A 204 15.12 -19.15 -7.42
C ASN A 204 16.05 -18.27 -6.54
N PRO A 205 15.49 -17.36 -5.71
CA PRO A 205 16.28 -16.48 -4.87
C PRO A 205 17.02 -17.27 -3.79
N VAL A 206 18.21 -16.82 -3.41
CA VAL A 206 18.99 -17.41 -2.32
C VAL A 206 18.30 -17.22 -0.97
N ARG A 207 17.61 -16.08 -0.79
CA ARG A 207 16.91 -15.69 0.44
C ARG A 207 15.69 -14.84 0.13
N ILE A 208 14.73 -14.84 1.02
CA ILE A 208 13.64 -13.86 1.12
C ILE A 208 13.52 -13.52 2.60
N ASP A 209 13.69 -12.23 2.93
CA ASP A 209 13.80 -11.76 4.31
C ASP A 209 12.54 -11.04 4.78
N LEU A 210 11.79 -10.47 3.85
CA LEU A 210 10.57 -9.74 4.14
C LEU A 210 9.56 -9.90 3.00
N ILE A 211 8.30 -10.12 3.35
CA ILE A 211 7.16 -10.08 2.43
C ILE A 211 6.16 -9.06 2.99
N LYS A 212 5.88 -8.00 2.23
CA LYS A 212 4.77 -7.08 2.49
C LYS A 212 3.58 -7.52 1.65
N ILE A 213 2.39 -7.56 2.26
CA ILE A 213 1.12 -7.95 1.63
C ILE A 213 0.07 -6.89 1.96
N ASP A 214 -0.42 -6.20 0.92
CA ASP A 214 -1.43 -5.15 1.04
C ASP A 214 -2.19 -5.14 -0.30
N VAL A 215 -3.27 -5.90 -0.36
CA VAL A 215 -4.00 -6.25 -1.59
C VAL A 215 -5.51 -6.12 -1.46
N GLU A 216 -5.94 -5.26 -0.52
CA GLU A 216 -7.32 -4.81 -0.35
C GLU A 216 -8.35 -5.94 -0.14
N GLY A 217 -7.98 -6.92 0.70
CA GLY A 217 -8.84 -8.02 1.14
C GLY A 217 -8.47 -9.40 0.57
N TYR A 218 -7.43 -9.48 -0.27
CA TYR A 218 -6.97 -10.74 -0.85
C TYR A 218 -5.81 -11.39 -0.07
N GLU A 219 -5.46 -10.82 1.10
CA GLU A 219 -4.28 -11.15 1.90
C GLU A 219 -4.24 -12.63 2.29
N LEU A 220 -5.36 -13.22 2.73
CA LEU A 220 -5.42 -14.64 3.10
C LEU A 220 -5.11 -15.56 1.92
N LYS A 221 -5.59 -15.20 0.70
CA LYS A 221 -5.29 -15.96 -0.51
C LYS A 221 -3.83 -15.84 -0.91
N VAL A 222 -3.24 -14.66 -0.73
CA VAL A 222 -1.80 -14.44 -0.95
C VAL A 222 -0.98 -15.30 0.00
N VAL A 223 -1.30 -15.30 1.30
CA VAL A 223 -0.60 -16.13 2.30
C VAL A 223 -0.71 -17.62 1.95
N ARG A 224 -1.89 -18.10 1.52
CA ARG A 224 -2.06 -19.48 1.06
C ARG A 224 -1.21 -19.83 -0.17
N GLY A 225 -1.09 -18.90 -1.13
CA GLY A 225 -0.25 -19.07 -2.31
C GLY A 225 1.25 -18.87 -2.08
N ALA A 226 1.64 -18.52 -0.85
CA ALA A 226 3.01 -18.28 -0.43
C ALA A 226 3.51 -19.27 0.65
N MET A 227 2.75 -20.31 0.97
CA MET A 227 3.01 -21.17 2.14
C MET A 227 4.36 -21.88 2.07
N GLU A 228 4.78 -22.36 0.89
CA GLU A 228 6.07 -23.04 0.70
C GLU A 228 7.23 -22.05 0.87
N THR A 229 7.09 -20.87 0.27
CA THR A 229 8.04 -19.75 0.40
C THR A 229 8.20 -19.32 1.86
N ILE A 230 7.07 -19.14 2.57
CA ILE A 230 7.07 -18.73 3.98
C ILE A 230 7.73 -19.81 4.86
N ARG A 231 7.44 -21.09 4.65
CA ARG A 231 8.07 -22.20 5.40
C ARG A 231 9.56 -22.30 5.13
N LYS A 232 9.97 -22.13 3.87
CA LYS A 232 11.37 -22.27 3.44
C LYS A 232 12.26 -21.15 3.97
N PHE A 233 11.84 -19.91 3.80
CA PHE A 233 12.70 -18.76 4.06
C PHE A 233 12.45 -18.09 5.42
N LYS A 234 11.29 -18.34 6.04
CA LYS A 234 10.89 -17.72 7.32
C LYS A 234 11.03 -16.20 7.31
N PRO A 235 10.53 -15.50 6.28
CA PRO A 235 10.66 -14.04 6.18
C PRO A 235 9.87 -13.34 7.28
N ILE A 236 10.20 -12.09 7.55
CA ILE A 236 9.27 -11.16 8.22
C ILE A 236 8.05 -11.00 7.32
N LEU A 237 6.83 -11.10 7.88
CA LEU A 237 5.61 -10.76 7.16
C LEU A 237 5.05 -9.44 7.68
N PHE A 238 4.70 -8.55 6.76
CA PHE A 238 3.96 -7.33 7.06
C PHE A 238 2.69 -7.33 6.24
N ILE A 239 1.53 -7.39 6.91
CA ILE A 239 0.26 -7.67 6.26
C ILE A 239 -0.76 -6.62 6.68
N GLU A 240 -1.45 -6.00 5.70
CA GLU A 240 -2.64 -5.19 5.98
C GLU A 240 -3.77 -6.08 6.50
N LEU A 241 -4.39 -5.70 7.59
CA LEU A 241 -5.46 -6.45 8.25
C LEU A 241 -6.70 -5.58 8.40
N ILE A 242 -7.55 -5.57 7.37
CA ILE A 242 -8.82 -4.86 7.38
C ILE A 242 -9.96 -5.88 7.28
N GLU A 243 -10.65 -6.12 8.40
CA GLU A 243 -11.72 -7.12 8.49
C GLU A 243 -12.80 -6.91 7.42
N GLY A 244 -13.22 -5.66 7.19
CA GLY A 244 -14.21 -5.32 6.19
C GLY A 244 -13.77 -5.63 4.75
N ASN A 245 -12.46 -5.62 4.46
CA ASN A 245 -11.91 -5.99 3.15
C ASN A 245 -11.91 -7.51 2.99
N LEU A 246 -11.40 -8.25 3.98
CA LEU A 246 -11.33 -9.71 3.99
C LEU A 246 -12.73 -10.37 3.85
N ARG A 247 -13.71 -9.89 4.61
CA ARG A 247 -15.10 -10.42 4.56
C ARG A 247 -15.74 -10.37 3.18
N ARG A 248 -15.35 -9.44 2.33
CA ARG A 248 -15.87 -9.36 0.94
C ARG A 248 -15.48 -10.56 0.09
N TYR A 249 -14.37 -11.22 0.44
CA TYR A 249 -13.87 -12.41 -0.24
C TYR A 249 -14.18 -13.70 0.51
N GLY A 250 -15.03 -13.64 1.57
CA GLY A 250 -15.40 -14.77 2.41
C GLY A 250 -14.32 -15.17 3.42
N ASP A 251 -13.33 -14.32 3.63
CA ASP A 251 -12.22 -14.51 4.55
C ASP A 251 -12.41 -13.65 5.82
N SER A 252 -11.55 -13.80 6.83
CA SER A 252 -11.59 -13.00 8.06
C SER A 252 -10.19 -12.79 8.63
N SER A 253 -10.04 -11.74 9.43
CA SER A 253 -8.82 -11.43 10.18
C SER A 253 -8.41 -12.58 11.10
N GLU A 254 -9.39 -13.20 11.77
CA GLU A 254 -9.17 -14.37 12.62
C GLU A 254 -8.53 -15.52 11.83
N THR A 255 -9.11 -15.88 10.67
CA THR A 255 -8.60 -16.96 9.83
C THR A 255 -7.19 -16.67 9.33
N LEU A 256 -6.90 -15.42 8.96
CA LEU A 256 -5.58 -15.02 8.49
C LEU A 256 -4.54 -15.12 9.60
N VAL A 257 -4.81 -14.56 10.77
CA VAL A 257 -3.88 -14.60 11.92
C VAL A 257 -3.69 -16.04 12.42
N LYS A 258 -4.75 -16.86 12.44
CA LYS A 258 -4.64 -18.29 12.77
C LYS A 258 -3.70 -19.02 11.80
N LEU A 259 -3.84 -18.82 10.48
CA LEU A 259 -2.96 -19.42 9.48
C LEU A 259 -1.49 -18.99 9.69
N VAL A 260 -1.25 -17.70 9.95
CA VAL A 260 0.09 -17.18 10.22
C VAL A 260 0.71 -17.83 11.46
N ARG A 261 -0.08 -18.01 12.52
CA ARG A 261 0.36 -18.74 13.75
C ARG A 261 0.67 -20.22 13.46
N GLU A 262 -0.16 -20.91 12.66
CA GLU A 262 0.06 -22.30 12.23
C GLU A 262 1.35 -22.44 11.39
N LEU A 263 1.76 -21.38 10.68
CA LEU A 263 3.05 -21.31 9.96
C LEU A 263 4.25 -21.06 10.89
N GLY A 264 4.03 -20.93 12.21
CA GLY A 264 5.07 -20.74 13.22
C GLY A 264 5.49 -19.28 13.40
N TYR A 265 4.54 -18.35 13.35
CA TYR A 265 4.78 -16.92 13.54
C TYR A 265 4.04 -16.37 14.76
N ARG A 266 4.61 -15.34 15.35
CA ARG A 266 3.94 -14.47 16.30
C ARG A 266 3.49 -13.20 15.57
N ALA A 267 2.21 -12.85 15.70
CA ALA A 267 1.65 -11.65 15.11
C ALA A 267 1.62 -10.50 16.13
N PHE A 268 2.02 -9.31 15.69
CA PHE A 268 2.02 -8.07 16.47
C PHE A 268 1.25 -7.00 15.71
N ASP A 269 0.48 -6.18 16.38
CA ASP A 269 0.00 -4.93 15.81
C ASP A 269 1.19 -4.03 15.47
N ALA A 270 1.33 -3.64 14.21
CA ALA A 270 2.52 -2.94 13.73
C ALA A 270 2.63 -1.50 14.25
N ARG A 271 1.55 -0.94 14.79
CA ARG A 271 1.53 0.43 15.35
C ARG A 271 1.81 0.45 16.84
N SER A 272 1.15 -0.42 17.60
CA SER A 272 1.31 -0.50 19.08
C SER A 272 2.44 -1.42 19.52
N HIS A 273 2.91 -2.31 18.64
CA HIS A 273 3.88 -3.39 18.88
C HIS A 273 3.40 -4.41 19.93
N GLN A 274 2.11 -4.45 20.20
CA GLN A 274 1.53 -5.44 21.11
C GLN A 274 1.31 -6.75 20.38
N ILE A 275 1.50 -7.87 21.10
CA ILE A 275 1.17 -9.20 20.59
C ILE A 275 -0.33 -9.26 20.37
N MET A 276 -0.76 -9.72 19.22
CA MET A 276 -2.15 -10.03 18.95
C MET A 276 -2.45 -11.39 19.57
N GLU A 277 -3.23 -11.39 20.64
CA GLU A 277 -3.73 -12.61 21.27
C GLU A 277 -5.20 -12.84 20.87
N ASP A 278 -6.08 -13.17 21.79
CA ASP A 278 -7.50 -13.42 21.51
C ASP A 278 -8.28 -12.10 21.42
N GLU A 279 -8.13 -11.43 20.28
CA GLU A 279 -8.72 -10.13 19.98
C GLU A 279 -10.18 -10.26 19.55
N THR A 280 -10.94 -9.18 19.71
CA THR A 280 -12.21 -9.03 18.97
C THR A 280 -11.90 -8.56 17.56
N TRP A 281 -12.11 -9.42 16.57
CA TRP A 281 -11.77 -9.19 15.17
C TRP A 281 -12.75 -8.24 14.46
N ASP A 282 -13.92 -7.97 15.05
CA ASP A 282 -14.92 -7.09 14.47
C ASP A 282 -14.39 -5.66 14.36
N ASN A 283 -14.46 -5.11 13.14
CA ASN A 283 -13.96 -3.78 12.77
C ASN A 283 -12.43 -3.59 12.93
N MET A 284 -11.64 -4.67 12.88
CA MET A 284 -10.19 -4.57 12.87
C MET A 284 -9.70 -3.82 11.62
N GLU A 285 -8.91 -2.77 11.84
CA GLU A 285 -8.26 -1.97 10.80
C GLU A 285 -6.84 -1.64 11.27
N THR A 286 -5.87 -2.48 10.94
CA THR A 286 -4.46 -2.30 11.30
C THR A 286 -3.54 -2.98 10.29
N ASP A 287 -2.23 -2.71 10.41
CA ASP A 287 -1.19 -3.55 9.84
C ASP A 287 -0.67 -4.50 10.90
N ILE A 288 -0.35 -5.73 10.54
CA ILE A 288 0.31 -6.69 11.42
C ILE A 288 1.73 -6.98 10.97
N LEU A 289 2.63 -7.04 11.95
CA LEU A 289 3.98 -7.53 11.78
C LEU A 289 4.06 -8.95 12.34
N CYS A 290 4.46 -9.91 11.50
CA CYS A 290 4.58 -11.30 11.91
C CYS A 290 6.05 -11.71 11.87
N LEU A 291 6.56 -12.18 13.01
CA LEU A 291 7.94 -12.63 13.17
C LEU A 291 7.97 -14.14 13.40
N PRO A 292 8.93 -14.88 12.83
CA PRO A 292 9.12 -16.29 13.15
C PRO A 292 9.26 -16.51 14.67
N ALA A 293 8.55 -17.53 15.20
CA ALA A 293 8.56 -17.85 16.63
C ALA A 293 9.85 -18.56 17.06
#